data_fcec548656f8a033ca0cd314f25debf9
#
_entry.id   fcec548656f8a033ca0cd314f25debf9
#
_cell.length_a   1.000
_cell.length_b   1.000
_cell.length_c   1.000
_cell.angle_alpha   90.00
_cell.angle_beta   90.00
_cell.angle_gamma   90.00
#
_symmetry.space_group_name_H-M   'P 1'
#
loop_
_entity.id
_entity.type
_entity.pdbx_description
1 polymer ?
#
loop_
_entity_poly.entity_id
_entity_poly.type
_entity_poly.pdbx_seq_one_letter_code
_entity_poly.pdbx_strand_id
1 'polypeptide(L)'
;MSKYEIENVKLTAPKFDRKDLEYAMTYRYACKKFDSAKKISDEDWQGILTAARLSPTSLGFEAYQLLVIQNPEIREKMKAYGWGIQAGLEASHFVVFLTRKKVDLDFDSPYVRYIQEEVKQLPAEVDAIYKEKYAQFTTEDYKTFESDRAAFDWSSKQAYIVMANMMTMAAYEGLDSCALEGFNQDKMTAFLGDELGLFDTKHFGIAVMAAF
;
A
#
# COMPACT_ATOMS: atom_id res chain seq x y z
N MET A 1 16.94 -12.34 8.65
CA MET A 1 18.01 -11.74 7.82
C MET A 1 17.45 -11.60 6.41
N SER A 2 17.22 -10.37 5.97
CA SER A 2 16.90 -10.10 4.57
C SER A 2 18.09 -10.50 3.72
N LYS A 3 17.92 -11.46 2.82
CA LYS A 3 18.94 -11.91 1.86
C LYS A 3 19.15 -10.92 0.70
N TYR A 4 18.92 -9.66 0.91
CA TYR A 4 19.28 -8.62 -0.03
C TYR A 4 20.46 -7.86 0.55
N GLU A 5 21.65 -8.48 0.54
CA GLU A 5 22.86 -7.71 0.39
C GLU A 5 22.71 -6.96 -0.93
N ILE A 6 22.29 -5.71 -0.83
CA ILE A 6 22.58 -4.74 -1.87
C ILE A 6 24.09 -4.54 -1.74
N GLU A 7 24.88 -5.47 -2.30
CA GLU A 7 26.24 -5.14 -2.68
C GLU A 7 26.16 -3.76 -3.32
N ASN A 8 27.13 -2.89 -3.04
CA ASN A 8 27.29 -1.57 -3.63
C ASN A 8 27.20 -1.63 -5.17
N VAL A 9 26.04 -1.97 -5.68
CA VAL A 9 25.70 -1.85 -7.06
C VAL A 9 25.67 -0.33 -7.25
N LYS A 10 26.75 0.25 -7.79
CA LYS A 10 26.64 1.51 -8.49
C LYS A 10 25.56 1.29 -9.52
N LEU A 11 24.34 1.65 -9.16
CA LEU A 11 23.21 1.62 -10.08
C LEU A 11 23.58 2.58 -11.20
N THR A 12 24.18 2.04 -12.25
CA THR A 12 24.21 2.75 -13.52
C THR A 12 22.76 3.04 -13.84
N ALA A 13 22.50 4.29 -14.26
CA ALA A 13 21.13 4.67 -14.65
C ALA A 13 20.52 3.57 -15.52
N PRO A 14 19.30 3.09 -15.20
CA PRO A 14 18.69 2.01 -15.93
C PRO A 14 18.64 2.36 -17.43
N LYS A 15 19.05 1.45 -18.28
CA LYS A 15 19.00 1.61 -19.73
C LYS A 15 17.60 1.23 -20.24
N PHE A 16 16.58 1.98 -19.80
CA PHE A 16 15.22 1.84 -20.33
C PHE A 16 15.01 2.86 -21.46
N ASP A 17 14.25 2.47 -22.47
CA ASP A 17 13.67 3.48 -23.33
C ASP A 17 12.54 4.18 -22.57
N ARG A 18 12.66 5.50 -22.40
CA ARG A 18 11.60 6.32 -21.80
C ARG A 18 10.23 6.08 -22.46
N LYS A 19 10.23 5.76 -23.76
CA LYS A 19 9.02 5.48 -24.53
C LYS A 19 8.23 4.29 -24.00
N ASP A 20 8.89 3.29 -23.44
CA ASP A 20 8.20 2.12 -22.87
C ASP A 20 7.37 2.53 -21.66
N LEU A 21 7.93 3.39 -20.79
CA LEU A 21 7.20 3.93 -19.65
C LEU A 21 6.07 4.89 -20.07
N GLU A 22 6.33 5.77 -21.06
CA GLU A 22 5.31 6.66 -21.60
C GLU A 22 4.17 5.87 -22.24
N TYR A 23 4.47 4.75 -22.90
CA TYR A 23 3.47 3.86 -23.46
C TYR A 23 2.63 3.19 -22.38
N ALA A 24 3.25 2.65 -21.32
CA ALA A 24 2.55 2.05 -20.18
C ALA A 24 1.60 3.06 -19.50
N MET A 25 2.07 4.31 -19.32
CA MET A 25 1.25 5.39 -18.76
C MET A 25 0.06 5.75 -19.66
N THR A 26 0.23 5.70 -20.99
CA THR A 26 -0.82 5.96 -21.95
C THR A 26 -1.80 4.78 -22.04
N TYR A 27 -1.30 3.54 -21.94
CA TYR A 27 -2.09 2.32 -21.93
C TYR A 27 -3.02 2.23 -20.72
N ARG A 28 -2.55 2.65 -19.54
CA ARG A 28 -3.28 2.53 -18.28
C ARG A 28 -4.55 3.39 -18.27
N TYR A 29 -5.67 2.76 -18.03
CA TYR A 29 -6.96 3.42 -17.74
C TYR A 29 -7.67 2.75 -16.54
N ALA A 30 -8.75 3.33 -16.05
CA ALA A 30 -9.54 2.73 -14.98
C ALA A 30 -10.49 1.66 -15.58
N CYS A 31 -10.05 0.43 -15.63
CA CYS A 31 -10.83 -0.69 -16.16
C CYS A 31 -12.11 -0.89 -15.36
N LYS A 32 -13.27 -0.86 -16.03
CA LYS A 32 -14.58 -0.98 -15.37
C LYS A 32 -15.22 -2.34 -15.56
N LYS A 33 -14.59 -3.24 -16.31
CA LYS A 33 -15.07 -4.59 -16.54
C LYS A 33 -13.89 -5.53 -16.74
N PHE A 34 -13.72 -6.45 -15.82
CA PHE A 34 -12.70 -7.49 -15.90
C PHE A 34 -13.31 -8.79 -16.43
N ASP A 35 -12.51 -9.57 -17.12
CA ASP A 35 -12.87 -10.91 -17.58
C ASP A 35 -12.54 -11.93 -16.47
N SER A 36 -13.55 -12.43 -15.80
CA SER A 36 -13.38 -13.36 -14.67
C SER A 36 -12.68 -14.68 -15.05
N ALA A 37 -12.67 -15.04 -16.36
CA ALA A 37 -11.98 -16.22 -16.85
C ALA A 37 -10.47 -16.00 -17.02
N LYS A 38 -10.02 -14.75 -17.10
CA LYS A 38 -8.58 -14.41 -17.21
C LYS A 38 -7.96 -14.24 -15.84
N LYS A 39 -6.77 -14.78 -15.68
CA LYS A 39 -5.98 -14.65 -14.46
C LYS A 39 -4.59 -14.13 -14.78
N ILE A 40 -4.08 -13.26 -13.93
CA ILE A 40 -2.70 -12.80 -13.97
C ILE A 40 -1.80 -13.99 -13.62
N SER A 41 -0.71 -14.17 -14.35
CA SER A 41 0.28 -15.20 -14.05
C SER A 41 0.96 -14.92 -12.69
N ASP A 42 1.47 -15.96 -12.05
CA ASP A 42 2.23 -15.79 -10.79
C ASP A 42 3.48 -14.92 -11.01
N GLU A 43 4.12 -15.00 -12.18
CA GLU A 43 5.29 -14.20 -12.52
C GLU A 43 4.94 -12.71 -12.61
N ASP A 44 3.91 -12.35 -13.38
CA ASP A 44 3.46 -10.95 -13.51
C ASP A 44 2.99 -10.40 -12.17
N TRP A 45 2.28 -11.23 -11.39
CA TRP A 45 1.84 -10.83 -10.05
C TRP A 45 3.02 -10.55 -9.11
N GLN A 46 4.08 -11.35 -9.15
CA GLN A 46 5.31 -11.09 -8.40
C GLN A 46 6.00 -9.80 -8.85
N GLY A 47 5.96 -9.46 -10.14
CA GLY A 47 6.40 -8.16 -10.66
C GLY A 47 5.64 -7.00 -10.03
N ILE A 48 4.30 -7.08 -9.99
CA ILE A 48 3.43 -6.08 -9.35
C ILE A 48 3.72 -5.96 -7.84
N LEU A 49 3.87 -7.08 -7.13
CA LEU A 49 4.24 -7.08 -5.71
C LEU A 49 5.64 -6.51 -5.46
N THR A 50 6.57 -6.71 -6.39
CA THR A 50 7.92 -6.12 -6.31
C THR A 50 7.84 -4.60 -6.41
N ALA A 51 7.01 -4.05 -7.30
CA ALA A 51 6.77 -2.62 -7.39
C ALA A 51 6.18 -2.05 -6.07
N ALA A 52 5.27 -2.80 -5.43
CA ALA A 52 4.76 -2.43 -4.11
C ALA A 52 5.90 -2.36 -3.08
N ARG A 53 6.67 -3.44 -2.96
CA ARG A 53 7.75 -3.57 -1.96
C ARG A 53 8.84 -2.51 -2.12
N LEU A 54 9.15 -2.11 -3.35
CA LEU A 54 10.17 -1.10 -3.65
C LEU A 54 9.64 0.33 -3.66
N SER A 55 8.36 0.51 -3.37
CA SER A 55 7.76 1.84 -3.30
C SER A 55 8.32 2.65 -2.12
N PRO A 56 8.67 3.94 -2.33
CA PRO A 56 9.12 4.78 -1.24
C PRO A 56 7.97 5.10 -0.29
N THR A 57 8.30 5.20 1.00
CA THR A 57 7.36 5.66 2.02
C THR A 57 7.99 6.76 2.87
N SER A 58 7.17 7.64 3.44
CA SER A 58 7.65 8.71 4.30
C SER A 58 8.42 8.11 5.48
N LEU A 59 9.61 8.67 5.72
CA LEU A 59 10.54 8.19 6.75
C LEU A 59 10.94 6.71 6.62
N GLY A 60 10.60 6.04 5.52
CA GLY A 60 10.83 4.61 5.34
C GLY A 60 10.16 3.76 6.40
N PHE A 61 8.99 4.16 6.87
CA PHE A 61 8.25 3.39 7.89
C PHE A 61 7.49 2.20 7.30
N GLU A 62 7.26 2.16 5.98
CA GLU A 62 6.54 1.06 5.32
C GLU A 62 5.18 0.76 6.00
N ALA A 63 4.50 1.81 6.45
CA ALA A 63 3.31 1.73 7.29
C ALA A 63 2.05 1.23 6.55
N TYR A 64 2.19 0.26 5.66
CA TYR A 64 1.11 -0.33 4.88
C TYR A 64 1.19 -1.86 4.86
N GLN A 65 0.07 -2.48 4.53
CA GLN A 65 -0.06 -3.91 4.28
C GLN A 65 -1.04 -4.14 3.13
N LEU A 66 -0.78 -5.15 2.31
CA LEU A 66 -1.67 -5.56 1.23
C LEU A 66 -2.48 -6.77 1.68
N LEU A 67 -3.80 -6.63 1.64
CA LEU A 67 -4.74 -7.74 1.85
C LEU A 67 -5.35 -8.10 0.49
N VAL A 68 -4.99 -9.28 -0.04
CA VAL A 68 -5.48 -9.75 -1.33
C VAL A 68 -6.70 -10.64 -1.11
N ILE A 69 -7.87 -10.18 -1.54
CA ILE A 69 -9.13 -10.92 -1.39
C ILE A 69 -9.36 -11.77 -2.63
N GLN A 70 -9.15 -13.08 -2.50
CA GLN A 70 -9.37 -14.05 -3.58
C GLN A 70 -10.67 -14.87 -3.40
N ASN A 71 -11.20 -14.94 -2.17
CA ASN A 71 -12.43 -15.67 -1.88
C ASN A 71 -13.64 -14.97 -2.53
N PRO A 72 -14.37 -15.66 -3.44
CA PRO A 72 -15.50 -15.07 -4.17
C PRO A 72 -16.69 -14.74 -3.25
N GLU A 73 -16.90 -15.48 -2.18
CA GLU A 73 -17.98 -15.22 -1.23
C GLU A 73 -17.74 -13.94 -0.44
N ILE A 74 -16.48 -13.67 -0.06
CA ILE A 74 -16.10 -12.41 0.59
C ILE A 74 -16.30 -11.26 -0.39
N ARG A 75 -15.80 -11.39 -1.64
CA ARG A 75 -16.00 -10.37 -2.68
C ARG A 75 -17.48 -10.06 -2.90
N GLU A 76 -18.36 -11.09 -2.92
CA GLU A 76 -19.80 -10.89 -3.09
C GLU A 76 -20.39 -10.09 -1.92
N LYS A 77 -20.03 -10.44 -0.68
CA LYS A 77 -20.51 -9.73 0.52
C LYS A 77 -20.00 -8.27 0.58
N MET A 78 -18.81 -7.97 0.06
CA MET A 78 -18.27 -6.62 0.00
C MET A 78 -19.17 -5.65 -0.79
N LYS A 79 -20.01 -6.16 -1.71
CA LYS A 79 -20.96 -5.33 -2.48
C LYS A 79 -21.91 -4.54 -1.59
N ALA A 80 -22.26 -5.06 -0.41
CA ALA A 80 -23.15 -4.39 0.53
C ALA A 80 -22.54 -3.10 1.11
N TYR A 81 -21.21 -2.97 1.06
CA TYR A 81 -20.49 -1.87 1.69
C TYR A 81 -19.81 -0.93 0.67
N GLY A 82 -19.87 -1.26 -0.63
CA GLY A 82 -19.22 -0.48 -1.67
C GLY A 82 -20.12 -0.25 -2.88
N TRP A 83 -20.36 1.02 -3.22
CA TRP A 83 -21.16 1.42 -4.37
C TRP A 83 -20.32 1.53 -5.67
N GLY A 84 -19.02 1.61 -5.58
CA GLY A 84 -18.10 1.79 -6.72
C GLY A 84 -17.01 0.72 -6.84
N ILE A 85 -17.10 -0.38 -6.08
CA ILE A 85 -16.09 -1.47 -6.13
C ILE A 85 -16.47 -2.61 -7.07
N GLN A 86 -17.71 -2.65 -7.56
CA GLN A 86 -18.26 -3.75 -8.36
C GLN A 86 -17.40 -4.05 -9.59
N ALA A 87 -16.86 -3.00 -10.21
CA ALA A 87 -15.97 -3.15 -11.36
C ALA A 87 -14.78 -4.10 -11.11
N GLY A 88 -14.23 -4.06 -9.90
CA GLY A 88 -13.04 -4.84 -9.54
C GLY A 88 -13.31 -6.22 -8.97
N LEU A 89 -14.55 -6.56 -8.61
CA LEU A 89 -14.84 -7.82 -7.89
C LEU A 89 -14.63 -9.07 -8.74
N GLU A 90 -14.66 -8.95 -10.08
CA GLU A 90 -14.40 -10.02 -11.04
C GLU A 90 -12.93 -10.08 -11.48
N ALA A 91 -12.11 -9.11 -11.08
CA ALA A 91 -10.69 -9.05 -11.43
C ALA A 91 -9.91 -10.27 -10.92
N SER A 92 -8.77 -10.54 -11.54
CA SER A 92 -7.87 -11.60 -11.11
C SER A 92 -7.47 -11.42 -9.65
N HIS A 93 -6.99 -10.23 -9.29
CA HIS A 93 -6.59 -9.87 -7.94
C HIS A 93 -7.35 -8.64 -7.45
N PHE A 94 -7.98 -8.75 -6.28
CA PHE A 94 -8.62 -7.64 -5.59
C PHE A 94 -7.81 -7.30 -4.35
N VAL A 95 -7.25 -6.12 -4.30
CA VAL A 95 -6.31 -5.69 -3.25
C VAL A 95 -6.94 -4.60 -2.38
N VAL A 96 -6.93 -4.83 -1.08
CA VAL A 96 -7.26 -3.84 -0.05
C VAL A 96 -5.95 -3.34 0.53
N PHE A 97 -5.70 -2.05 0.42
CA PHE A 97 -4.53 -1.38 0.99
C PHE A 97 -4.85 -0.96 2.41
N LEU A 98 -4.23 -1.63 3.35
CA LEU A 98 -4.30 -1.33 4.77
C LEU A 98 -3.16 -0.38 5.15
N THR A 99 -3.44 0.60 6.01
CA THR A 99 -2.40 1.44 6.59
C THR A 99 -2.51 1.49 8.09
N ARG A 100 -1.36 1.71 8.74
CA ARG A 100 -1.28 1.76 10.20
C ARG A 100 -1.94 3.01 10.74
N LYS A 101 -2.61 2.83 11.86
CA LYS A 101 -3.22 3.90 12.65
C LYS A 101 -2.19 4.57 13.56
N LYS A 102 -2.55 5.73 14.13
CA LYS A 102 -1.69 6.54 14.99
C LYS A 102 -1.00 5.75 16.11
N VAL A 103 -1.67 4.75 16.66
CA VAL A 103 -1.13 3.90 17.75
C VAL A 103 0.20 3.22 17.36
N ASP A 104 0.40 2.96 16.09
CA ASP A 104 1.65 2.35 15.57
C ASP A 104 2.63 3.38 14.99
N LEU A 105 2.19 4.61 14.81
CA LEU A 105 2.99 5.66 14.17
C LEU A 105 3.71 6.54 15.20
N ASP A 106 3.42 6.39 16.50
CA ASP A 106 4.21 7.03 17.53
C ASP A 106 5.66 6.54 17.47
N PHE A 107 6.63 7.44 17.70
CA PHE A 107 8.05 7.10 17.56
C PHE A 107 8.48 5.97 18.50
N ASP A 108 7.91 5.93 19.70
CA ASP A 108 8.19 4.92 20.71
C ASP A 108 7.25 3.69 20.62
N SER A 109 6.39 3.64 19.58
CA SER A 109 5.54 2.46 19.36
C SER A 109 6.39 1.22 19.04
N PRO A 110 5.95 0.02 19.41
CA PRO A 110 6.65 -1.21 19.08
C PRO A 110 6.95 -1.35 17.58
N TYR A 111 6.05 -0.85 16.73
CA TYR A 111 6.24 -0.92 15.28
C TYR A 111 7.36 0.00 14.79
N VAL A 112 7.35 1.29 15.16
CA VAL A 112 8.40 2.22 14.73
C VAL A 112 9.75 1.80 15.32
N ARG A 113 9.78 1.35 16.58
CA ARG A 113 11.02 0.80 17.17
C ARG A 113 11.56 -0.39 16.36
N TYR A 114 10.71 -1.36 16.00
CA TYR A 114 11.11 -2.48 15.14
C TYR A 114 11.71 -2.00 13.80
N ILE A 115 11.07 -1.01 13.15
CA ILE A 115 11.58 -0.45 11.90
C ILE A 115 12.95 0.21 12.09
N GLN A 116 13.13 0.99 13.15
CA GLN A 116 14.38 1.72 13.39
C GLN A 116 15.53 0.79 13.82
N GLU A 117 15.25 -0.14 14.73
CA GLU A 117 16.25 -1.00 15.35
C GLU A 117 16.59 -2.24 14.53
N GLU A 118 15.56 -2.96 14.05
CA GLU A 118 15.74 -4.25 13.40
C GLU A 118 15.85 -4.14 11.87
N VAL A 119 15.04 -3.29 11.26
CA VAL A 119 15.01 -3.17 9.79
C VAL A 119 16.11 -2.24 9.30
N LYS A 120 16.16 -1.01 9.85
CA LYS A 120 17.14 0.00 9.43
C LYS A 120 18.47 -0.10 10.18
N GLN A 121 18.46 -0.71 11.37
CA GLN A 121 19.63 -0.86 12.24
C GLN A 121 20.36 0.48 12.49
N LEU A 122 19.57 1.52 12.83
CA LEU A 122 20.11 2.86 13.01
C LEU A 122 21.01 2.92 14.26
N PRO A 123 22.18 3.58 14.17
CA PRO A 123 22.98 3.90 15.35
C PRO A 123 22.16 4.76 16.35
N ALA A 124 22.38 4.59 17.64
CA ALA A 124 21.62 5.26 18.69
C ALA A 124 21.62 6.79 18.57
N GLU A 125 22.76 7.37 18.16
CA GLU A 125 22.87 8.83 17.99
C GLU A 125 22.02 9.32 16.81
N VAL A 126 21.93 8.53 15.73
CA VAL A 126 21.10 8.84 14.56
C VAL A 126 19.62 8.69 14.92
N ASP A 127 19.27 7.63 15.64
CA ASP A 127 17.91 7.39 16.11
C ASP A 127 17.39 8.53 17.01
N ALA A 128 18.24 9.05 17.91
CA ALA A 128 17.88 10.19 18.77
C ALA A 128 17.57 11.46 17.94
N ILE A 129 18.35 11.74 16.89
CA ILE A 129 18.09 12.85 15.99
C ILE A 129 16.78 12.62 15.21
N TYR A 130 16.55 11.40 14.75
CA TYR A 130 15.28 11.05 14.07
C TYR A 130 14.08 11.25 14.98
N LYS A 131 14.16 10.87 16.24
CA LYS A 131 13.10 11.07 17.24
C LYS A 131 12.73 12.54 17.39
N GLU A 132 13.74 13.40 17.58
CA GLU A 132 13.52 14.85 17.70
C GLU A 132 12.85 15.43 16.44
N LYS A 133 13.39 15.11 15.26
CA LYS A 133 12.84 15.58 13.98
C LYS A 133 11.45 15.05 13.70
N TYR A 134 11.18 13.81 14.07
CA TYR A 134 9.85 13.23 13.92
C TYR A 134 8.82 13.90 14.83
N ALA A 135 9.19 14.19 16.08
CA ALA A 135 8.34 14.94 17.00
C ALA A 135 7.99 16.33 16.43
N GLN A 136 9.00 17.09 15.97
CA GLN A 136 8.80 18.37 15.30
C GLN A 136 7.86 18.23 14.09
N PHE A 137 8.13 17.27 13.19
CA PHE A 137 7.34 17.01 12.00
C PHE A 137 5.86 16.74 12.33
N THR A 138 5.61 15.86 13.32
CA THR A 138 4.25 15.41 13.63
C THR A 138 3.41 16.43 14.38
N THR A 139 4.04 17.34 15.14
CA THR A 139 3.35 18.31 16.02
C THR A 139 3.34 19.73 15.49
N GLU A 140 4.39 20.14 14.76
CA GLU A 140 4.59 21.54 14.36
C GLU A 140 4.56 21.74 12.85
N ASP A 141 5.41 21.00 12.11
CA ASP A 141 5.64 21.27 10.69
C ASP A 141 4.48 20.75 9.82
N TYR A 142 4.12 19.48 9.99
CA TYR A 142 3.08 18.81 9.18
C TYR A 142 1.82 18.49 9.96
N LYS A 143 1.91 18.52 11.29
CA LYS A 143 0.81 18.33 12.25
C LYS A 143 0.02 17.04 12.03
N THR A 144 0.72 15.99 11.62
CA THR A 144 0.06 14.70 11.34
C THR A 144 -0.58 14.09 12.58
N PHE A 145 -0.17 14.52 13.79
CA PHE A 145 -0.72 14.01 15.06
C PHE A 145 -1.73 14.94 15.72
N GLU A 146 -2.23 15.97 15.03
CA GLU A 146 -3.30 16.84 15.56
C GLU A 146 -4.61 16.07 15.83
N SER A 147 -4.82 14.95 15.12
CA SER A 147 -5.93 14.03 15.34
C SER A 147 -5.58 12.62 14.82
N ASP A 148 -6.35 11.61 15.25
CA ASP A 148 -6.22 10.24 14.73
C ASP A 148 -6.52 10.18 13.23
N ARG A 149 -7.46 11.02 12.75
CA ARG A 149 -7.78 11.14 11.34
C ARG A 149 -6.62 11.72 10.54
N ALA A 150 -5.98 12.77 11.01
CA ALA A 150 -4.81 13.37 10.35
C ALA A 150 -3.65 12.37 10.23
N ALA A 151 -3.39 11.60 11.29
CA ALA A 151 -2.37 10.56 11.30
C ALA A 151 -2.69 9.45 10.28
N PHE A 152 -3.94 9.00 10.24
CA PHE A 152 -4.40 8.00 9.30
C PHE A 152 -4.36 8.49 7.84
N ASP A 153 -4.78 9.74 7.58
CA ASP A 153 -4.72 10.33 6.25
C ASP A 153 -3.27 10.50 5.76
N TRP A 154 -2.34 10.85 6.66
CA TRP A 154 -0.91 10.87 6.34
C TRP A 154 -0.39 9.47 5.99
N SER A 155 -0.70 8.47 6.81
CA SER A 155 -0.34 7.07 6.56
C SER A 155 -0.94 6.57 5.23
N SER A 156 -2.20 6.91 4.96
CA SER A 156 -2.91 6.50 3.73
C SER A 156 -2.24 7.02 2.46
N LYS A 157 -1.61 8.21 2.48
CA LYS A 157 -0.85 8.72 1.33
C LYS A 157 0.24 7.77 0.88
N GLN A 158 0.84 7.00 1.79
CA GLN A 158 1.86 6.01 1.46
C GLN A 158 1.25 4.84 0.66
N ALA A 159 0.05 4.39 1.01
CA ALA A 159 -0.67 3.36 0.27
C ALA A 159 -1.01 3.79 -1.17
N TYR A 160 -1.33 5.07 -1.39
CA TYR A 160 -1.57 5.59 -2.74
C TYR A 160 -0.30 5.60 -3.61
N ILE A 161 0.86 5.88 -3.03
CA ILE A 161 2.15 5.77 -3.73
C ILE A 161 2.38 4.31 -4.15
N VAL A 162 2.19 3.37 -3.23
CA VAL A 162 2.32 1.93 -3.47
C VAL A 162 1.36 1.49 -4.57
N MET A 163 0.08 1.84 -4.45
CA MET A 163 -0.95 1.51 -5.45
C MET A 163 -0.60 2.05 -6.84
N ALA A 164 -0.15 3.31 -6.93
CA ALA A 164 0.22 3.91 -8.21
C ALA A 164 1.39 3.15 -8.87
N ASN A 165 2.41 2.76 -8.10
CA ASN A 165 3.53 1.97 -8.61
C ASN A 165 3.09 0.57 -9.07
N MET A 166 2.22 -0.09 -8.30
CA MET A 166 1.64 -1.38 -8.70
C MET A 166 0.85 -1.27 -10.01
N MET A 167 0.02 -0.23 -10.15
CA MET A 167 -0.77 0.01 -11.36
C MET A 167 0.12 0.36 -12.57
N THR A 168 1.25 1.05 -12.35
CA THR A 168 2.23 1.34 -13.39
C THR A 168 2.93 0.06 -13.85
N MET A 169 3.33 -0.80 -12.91
CA MET A 169 3.93 -2.10 -13.24
C MET A 169 2.93 -2.99 -14.00
N ALA A 170 1.68 -3.06 -13.54
CA ALA A 170 0.64 -3.80 -14.25
C ALA A 170 0.47 -3.32 -15.69
N ALA A 171 0.45 -1.99 -15.91
CA ALA A 171 0.35 -1.41 -17.24
C ALA A 171 1.57 -1.72 -18.11
N TYR A 172 2.76 -1.76 -17.53
CA TYR A 172 3.99 -2.15 -18.21
C TYR A 172 3.94 -3.61 -18.72
N GLU A 173 3.33 -4.49 -17.91
CA GLU A 173 3.08 -5.90 -18.26
C GLU A 173 1.85 -6.09 -19.18
N GLY A 174 1.19 -5.00 -19.61
CA GLY A 174 -0.01 -5.06 -20.44
C GLY A 174 -1.28 -5.50 -19.71
N LEU A 175 -1.31 -5.33 -18.39
CA LEU A 175 -2.43 -5.71 -17.52
C LEU A 175 -3.28 -4.49 -17.16
N ASP A 176 -4.59 -4.68 -17.16
CA ASP A 176 -5.55 -3.68 -16.73
C ASP A 176 -5.60 -3.53 -15.21
N SER A 177 -5.91 -2.33 -14.75
CA SER A 177 -6.11 -2.06 -13.32
C SER A 177 -7.16 -0.97 -13.07
N CYS A 178 -7.69 -0.95 -11.85
CA CYS A 178 -8.62 0.09 -11.42
C CYS A 178 -8.44 0.42 -9.94
N ALA A 179 -8.15 1.70 -9.64
CA ALA A 179 -8.23 2.21 -8.27
C ALA A 179 -9.69 2.37 -7.85
N LEU A 180 -10.02 2.04 -6.61
CA LEU A 180 -11.38 1.93 -6.09
C LEU A 180 -11.50 2.64 -4.73
N GLU A 181 -12.30 3.70 -4.67
CA GLU A 181 -12.64 4.46 -3.46
C GLU A 181 -14.13 4.43 -3.12
N GLY A 182 -14.94 3.86 -4.01
CA GLY A 182 -16.40 3.86 -3.90
C GLY A 182 -16.92 2.88 -2.86
N PHE A 183 -16.52 3.00 -1.58
CA PHE A 183 -17.00 2.17 -0.47
C PHE A 183 -17.14 2.99 0.82
N ASN A 184 -17.95 2.49 1.74
CA ASN A 184 -18.03 3.04 3.10
C ASN A 184 -16.85 2.47 3.92
N GLN A 185 -15.90 3.34 4.26
CA GLN A 185 -14.66 2.96 4.92
C GLN A 185 -14.89 2.27 6.27
N ASP A 186 -15.75 2.84 7.10
CA ASP A 186 -16.00 2.30 8.45
C ASP A 186 -16.70 0.94 8.39
N LYS A 187 -17.76 0.82 7.56
CA LYS A 187 -18.51 -0.44 7.41
C LYS A 187 -17.65 -1.53 6.78
N MET A 188 -16.82 -1.19 5.79
CA MET A 188 -15.93 -2.14 5.16
C MET A 188 -14.82 -2.59 6.11
N THR A 189 -14.29 -1.67 6.93
CA THR A 189 -13.32 -1.98 7.98
C THR A 189 -13.92 -2.92 9.02
N ALA A 190 -15.14 -2.64 9.50
CA ALA A 190 -15.85 -3.51 10.43
C ALA A 190 -16.10 -4.90 9.83
N PHE A 191 -16.53 -4.98 8.57
CA PHE A 191 -16.79 -6.26 7.91
C PHE A 191 -15.51 -7.09 7.74
N LEU A 192 -14.46 -6.53 7.12
CA LEU A 192 -13.25 -7.30 6.83
C LEU A 192 -12.37 -7.53 8.08
N GLY A 193 -12.31 -6.55 8.98
CA GLY A 193 -11.48 -6.61 10.18
C GLY A 193 -12.20 -7.22 11.37
N ASP A 194 -13.32 -6.65 11.82
CA ASP A 194 -13.96 -7.08 13.07
C ASP A 194 -14.80 -8.36 12.89
N GLU A 195 -15.58 -8.46 11.80
CA GLU A 195 -16.43 -9.63 11.56
C GLU A 195 -15.63 -10.82 11.03
N LEU A 196 -14.77 -10.61 10.02
CA LEU A 196 -13.99 -11.68 9.39
C LEU A 196 -12.61 -11.90 9.99
N GLY A 197 -12.10 -10.98 10.81
CA GLY A 197 -10.80 -11.09 11.48
C GLY A 197 -9.60 -11.10 10.52
N LEU A 198 -9.72 -10.48 9.33
CA LEU A 198 -8.67 -10.53 8.32
C LEU A 198 -7.51 -9.58 8.63
N PHE A 199 -7.72 -8.61 9.49
CA PHE A 199 -6.69 -7.71 10.05
C PHE A 199 -7.15 -7.12 11.38
N ASP A 200 -6.19 -6.65 12.18
CA ASP A 200 -6.48 -6.02 13.47
C ASP A 200 -6.89 -4.55 13.26
N THR A 201 -8.16 -4.24 13.51
CA THR A 201 -8.72 -2.89 13.34
C THR A 201 -8.21 -1.87 14.34
N LYS A 202 -7.58 -2.30 15.43
CA LYS A 202 -6.88 -1.41 16.36
C LYS A 202 -5.64 -0.79 15.70
N HIS A 203 -4.93 -1.58 14.92
CA HIS A 203 -3.66 -1.23 14.30
C HIS A 203 -3.79 -0.74 12.86
N PHE A 204 -4.79 -1.22 12.12
CA PHE A 204 -4.96 -0.94 10.70
C PHE A 204 -6.32 -0.34 10.36
N GLY A 205 -6.35 0.45 9.31
CA GLY A 205 -7.55 0.87 8.62
C GLY A 205 -7.40 0.69 7.11
N ILE A 206 -8.51 0.71 6.39
CA ILE A 206 -8.51 0.60 4.93
C ILE A 206 -8.26 1.99 4.33
N ALA A 207 -7.19 2.16 3.57
CA ALA A 207 -6.88 3.40 2.88
C ALA A 207 -7.60 3.50 1.52
N VAL A 208 -7.43 2.50 0.68
CA VAL A 208 -7.94 2.44 -0.69
C VAL A 208 -7.97 0.99 -1.13
N MET A 209 -8.61 0.69 -2.26
CA MET A 209 -8.61 -0.62 -2.90
C MET A 209 -8.17 -0.50 -4.35
N ALA A 210 -7.69 -1.59 -4.92
CA ALA A 210 -7.44 -1.69 -6.36
C ALA A 210 -7.74 -3.10 -6.86
N ALA A 211 -8.04 -3.17 -8.16
CA ALA A 211 -8.27 -4.41 -8.89
C ALA A 211 -7.26 -4.53 -10.03
N PHE A 212 -6.80 -5.76 -10.28
CA PHE A 212 -5.83 -6.10 -11.33
C PHE A 212 -6.29 -7.34 -12.08
#